data_a9338bd974ae3b19719f52fbcfba233a
#
_entry.id   a9338bd974ae3b19719f52fbcfba233a
#
_cell.length_a   1.000
_cell.length_b   1.000
_cell.length_c   1.000
_cell.angle_alpha   90.00
_cell.angle_beta   90.00
_cell.angle_gamma   90.00
#
_symmetry.space_group_name_H-M   'P 1'
#
loop_
_entity.id
_entity.type
_entity.pdbx_description
1 polymer ?
#
loop_
_entity_poly.entity_id
_entity_poly.type
_entity_poly.pdbx_seq_one_letter_code
_entity_poly.pdbx_strand_id
1 'polypeptide(L)'
;MKHVEEFDSTLAVAGGMPEPGKSEISSLASGAIRKAKFRLMPLILLMYLLAFIDRSNIGMAALTMNQSLGLTPEHFGFAVGIFSFGYILFEIPSNVLLERYGARFWLARIMITWGIISMAMAFAQGVVTLSILRFLLGVAEAGLAPGIVFYLTTWFPKKELAKVFSIYYLGVPLAAIIANPISGYILDNFHNVGGLESWQWLFLIEGCPPVILSVIVFLYLTDKPSKASWLKPEERQAYQDLMEKDQHATLSVGHSGFREMIKDRRVWILGMAYFFTVIGLTGLGFWMPQFIKRFDYSDTVVGMLGTIPYIAGAVVMCWWSNHSDKTGERTWHFIIPSLVFSVGFVIAAISDSPVISMLGLTISTIGMLSCVPTFYTLPASFLTSRGCAGGMALINSIGNIGGFFGPFLVGLTISITGKSQNGLYLLSVLVLFSPLLIYLMSRSRRQVAGWR
;
A
#
# COMPACT_ATOMS: atom_id res chain seq x y z
N MET A 1 -51.93 11.70 63.99
CA MET A 1 -51.12 11.50 65.17
C MET A 1 -49.74 11.07 64.63
N LYS A 2 -48.76 12.02 64.51
CA LYS A 2 -47.64 12.24 65.46
C LYS A 2 -46.74 10.98 65.50
N HIS A 3 -45.49 10.94 65.15
CA HIS A 3 -44.26 11.81 65.29
C HIS A 3 -43.28 11.28 64.24
N VAL A 4 -42.56 12.03 63.39
CA VAL A 4 -41.34 12.87 63.59
C VAL A 4 -40.28 12.17 64.45
N GLU A 5 -39.19 11.80 63.77
CA GLU A 5 -37.84 12.00 64.30
C GLU A 5 -36.84 12.14 63.14
N GLU A 6 -36.26 13.32 63.08
CA GLU A 6 -35.03 13.69 62.40
C GLU A 6 -33.89 12.80 62.90
N PHE A 7 -33.06 12.27 61.99
CA PHE A 7 -31.70 11.91 62.34
C PHE A 7 -30.73 12.50 61.32
N ASP A 8 -29.89 13.23 61.90
CA ASP A 8 -28.84 14.16 61.53
C ASP A 8 -27.96 13.76 60.39
N SER A 9 -27.76 14.72 59.49
CA SER A 9 -26.81 14.78 58.43
C SER A 9 -25.48 15.19 58.97
N THR A 10 -24.48 14.33 59.02
CA THR A 10 -23.05 14.70 58.93
C THR A 10 -22.23 13.42 58.79
N LEU A 11 -21.81 13.09 57.58
CA LEU A 11 -20.50 12.44 57.36
C LEU A 11 -20.14 12.40 55.88
N ALA A 12 -19.00 13.06 55.65
CA ALA A 12 -18.03 12.79 54.60
C ALA A 12 -18.30 13.33 53.20
N VAL A 13 -17.84 14.54 53.03
CA VAL A 13 -17.28 15.05 51.78
C VAL A 13 -16.10 14.15 51.36
N ALA A 14 -16.37 13.12 50.58
CA ALA A 14 -15.37 12.56 49.72
C ALA A 14 -15.36 13.45 48.48
N GLY A 15 -14.31 14.24 48.32
CA GLY A 15 -14.08 15.09 47.14
C GLY A 15 -13.98 14.29 45.86
N GLY A 16 -15.16 13.97 45.30
CA GLY A 16 -15.24 13.53 43.88
C GLY A 16 -14.91 14.71 43.01
N MET A 17 -13.84 14.59 42.21
CA MET A 17 -13.62 15.52 41.12
C MET A 17 -14.91 15.65 40.31
N PRO A 18 -15.34 16.86 39.93
CA PRO A 18 -16.53 17.04 39.12
C PRO A 18 -16.36 16.26 37.83
N GLU A 19 -17.35 15.43 37.47
CA GLU A 19 -17.36 14.76 36.17
C GLU A 19 -17.26 15.83 35.07
N PRO A 20 -16.26 15.75 34.18
CA PRO A 20 -16.09 16.74 33.13
C PRO A 20 -17.33 16.77 32.24
N GLY A 21 -17.84 17.95 31.95
CA GLY A 21 -19.02 18.13 31.09
C GLY A 21 -18.78 17.49 29.69
N LYS A 22 -19.84 17.05 29.01
CA LYS A 22 -19.75 16.37 27.69
C LYS A 22 -18.90 17.15 26.66
N SER A 23 -18.85 18.47 26.72
CA SER A 23 -18.02 19.32 25.86
C SER A 23 -16.54 19.23 26.22
N GLU A 24 -16.19 19.07 27.48
CA GLU A 24 -14.83 18.99 27.99
C GLU A 24 -14.21 17.62 27.68
N ILE A 25 -14.96 16.53 27.84
CA ILE A 25 -14.56 15.17 27.41
C ILE A 25 -14.30 15.15 25.90
N SER A 26 -15.14 15.81 25.09
CA SER A 26 -14.96 15.91 23.65
C SER A 26 -13.69 16.69 23.27
N SER A 27 -13.34 17.74 24.01
CA SER A 27 -12.14 18.54 23.78
C SER A 27 -10.86 17.80 24.17
N LEU A 28 -10.87 17.06 25.28
CA LEU A 28 -9.76 16.21 25.74
C LEU A 28 -9.49 15.07 24.75
N ALA A 29 -10.53 14.36 24.31
CA ALA A 29 -10.40 13.30 23.31
C ALA A 29 -9.84 13.83 21.98
N SER A 30 -10.33 15.00 21.51
CA SER A 30 -9.82 15.64 20.28
C SER A 30 -8.36 16.06 20.41
N GLY A 31 -7.96 16.56 21.57
CA GLY A 31 -6.56 16.87 21.89
C GLY A 31 -5.66 15.65 21.87
N ALA A 32 -6.12 14.54 22.47
CA ALA A 32 -5.43 13.24 22.47
C ALA A 32 -5.26 12.66 21.05
N ILE A 33 -6.32 12.70 20.21
CA ILE A 33 -6.25 12.29 18.80
C ILE A 33 -5.20 13.12 18.05
N ARG A 34 -5.16 14.44 18.25
CA ARG A 34 -4.18 15.29 17.60
C ARG A 34 -2.75 14.91 18.00
N LYS A 35 -2.50 14.67 19.30
CA LYS A 35 -1.20 14.20 19.79
C LYS A 35 -0.83 12.85 19.19
N ALA A 36 -1.77 11.90 19.11
CA ALA A 36 -1.55 10.61 18.49
C ALA A 36 -1.19 10.74 17.01
N LYS A 37 -1.88 11.59 16.24
CA LYS A 37 -1.53 11.86 14.85
C LYS A 37 -0.11 12.36 14.69
N PHE A 38 0.27 13.41 15.42
CA PHE A 38 1.63 13.98 15.32
C PHE A 38 2.72 13.01 15.77
N ARG A 39 2.41 12.12 16.69
CA ARG A 39 3.38 11.15 17.22
C ARG A 39 3.50 9.90 16.35
N LEU A 40 2.40 9.33 15.86
CA LEU A 40 2.38 8.03 15.20
C LEU A 40 2.47 8.13 13.66
N MET A 41 1.79 9.11 13.05
CA MET A 41 1.70 9.19 11.59
C MET A 41 3.05 9.40 10.89
N PRO A 42 3.98 10.24 11.37
CA PRO A 42 5.29 10.37 10.72
C PRO A 42 6.05 9.03 10.69
N LEU A 43 6.01 8.28 11.79
CA LEU A 43 6.67 6.99 11.89
C LEU A 43 6.02 5.95 10.95
N ILE A 44 4.69 5.89 10.93
CA ILE A 44 3.95 4.98 10.06
C ILE A 44 4.16 5.31 8.58
N LEU A 45 4.15 6.60 8.23
CA LEU A 45 4.45 7.04 6.87
C LEU A 45 5.87 6.63 6.46
N LEU A 46 6.85 6.81 7.36
CA LEU A 46 8.23 6.42 7.09
C LEU A 46 8.41 4.90 6.95
N MET A 47 7.73 4.10 7.78
CA MET A 47 7.72 2.64 7.64
C MET A 47 7.19 2.21 6.26
N TYR A 48 6.09 2.81 5.81
CA TYR A 48 5.46 2.48 4.54
C TYR A 48 6.27 2.97 3.35
N LEU A 49 6.86 4.16 3.48
CA LEU A 49 7.77 4.72 2.48
C LEU A 49 8.98 3.81 2.26
N LEU A 50 9.65 3.36 3.32
CA LEU A 50 10.79 2.44 3.22
C LEU A 50 10.40 1.09 2.61
N ALA A 51 9.20 0.58 2.92
CA ALA A 51 8.72 -0.66 2.31
C ALA A 51 8.54 -0.51 0.78
N PHE A 52 8.04 0.63 0.30
CA PHE A 52 7.91 0.89 -1.13
C PHE A 52 9.24 1.19 -1.83
N ILE A 53 10.19 1.82 -1.15
CA ILE A 53 11.57 1.96 -1.64
C ILE A 53 12.16 0.59 -1.90
N ASP A 54 12.10 -0.29 -0.90
CA ASP A 54 12.68 -1.62 -0.97
C ASP A 54 12.00 -2.54 -1.99
N ARG A 55 10.70 -2.33 -2.24
CA ARG A 55 9.99 -3.02 -3.33
C ARG A 55 10.41 -2.54 -4.70
N SER A 56 10.68 -1.25 -4.87
CA SER A 56 10.98 -0.64 -6.18
C SER A 56 12.45 -0.69 -6.56
N ASN A 57 13.36 -0.78 -5.60
CA ASN A 57 14.82 -0.73 -5.83
C ASN A 57 15.32 -1.79 -6.80
N ILE A 58 14.74 -2.98 -6.83
CA ILE A 58 15.12 -4.04 -7.76
C ILE A 58 14.89 -3.64 -9.23
N GLY A 59 13.92 -2.77 -9.50
CA GLY A 59 13.69 -2.21 -10.85
C GLY A 59 14.86 -1.33 -11.30
N MET A 60 15.43 -0.52 -10.40
CA MET A 60 16.64 0.26 -10.66
C MET A 60 17.88 -0.63 -10.67
N ALA A 61 18.04 -1.55 -9.72
CA ALA A 61 19.14 -2.51 -9.68
C ALA A 61 19.28 -3.30 -11.00
N ALA A 62 18.15 -3.62 -11.65
CA ALA A 62 18.12 -4.37 -12.90
C ALA A 62 18.96 -3.74 -14.02
N LEU A 63 19.19 -2.41 -13.99
CA LEU A 63 19.96 -1.70 -15.01
C LEU A 63 21.41 -2.20 -15.11
N THR A 64 21.99 -2.64 -14.01
CA THR A 64 23.37 -3.17 -13.94
C THR A 64 23.40 -4.64 -13.48
N MET A 65 22.53 -5.02 -12.56
CA MET A 65 22.44 -6.37 -11.97
C MET A 65 22.14 -7.46 -13.02
N ASN A 66 21.24 -7.20 -13.97
CA ASN A 66 20.85 -8.21 -14.96
C ASN A 66 22.04 -8.67 -15.80
N GLN A 67 22.91 -7.76 -16.18
CA GLN A 67 24.13 -8.09 -16.92
C GLN A 67 25.14 -8.82 -16.03
N SER A 68 25.36 -8.35 -14.81
CA SER A 68 26.27 -8.93 -13.85
C SER A 68 25.92 -10.38 -13.49
N LEU A 69 24.63 -10.67 -13.27
CA LEU A 69 24.13 -11.99 -12.90
C LEU A 69 23.72 -12.87 -14.10
N GLY A 70 23.89 -12.39 -15.35
CA GLY A 70 23.48 -13.11 -16.55
C GLY A 70 21.98 -13.39 -16.64
N LEU A 71 21.14 -12.47 -16.13
CA LEU A 71 19.69 -12.63 -16.12
C LEU A 71 19.08 -12.23 -17.46
N THR A 72 18.25 -13.12 -18.02
CA THR A 72 17.34 -12.76 -19.12
C THR A 72 16.18 -11.91 -18.60
N PRO A 73 15.47 -11.16 -19.46
CA PRO A 73 14.27 -10.43 -19.06
C PRO A 73 13.20 -11.33 -18.38
N GLU A 74 13.06 -12.58 -18.84
CA GLU A 74 12.17 -13.57 -18.23
C GLU A 74 12.63 -13.96 -16.82
N HIS A 75 13.93 -14.25 -16.63
CA HIS A 75 14.52 -14.55 -15.33
C HIS A 75 14.29 -13.40 -14.33
N PHE A 76 14.51 -12.16 -14.78
CA PHE A 76 14.26 -10.98 -13.95
C PHE A 76 12.78 -10.85 -13.59
N GLY A 77 11.88 -10.95 -14.57
CA GLY A 77 10.43 -10.88 -14.32
C GLY A 77 9.93 -11.95 -13.36
N PHE A 78 10.45 -13.19 -13.47
CA PHE A 78 10.15 -14.27 -12.53
C PHE A 78 10.67 -13.98 -11.12
N ALA A 79 11.94 -13.59 -10.99
CA ALA A 79 12.55 -13.30 -9.69
C ALA A 79 11.83 -12.14 -8.97
N VAL A 80 11.40 -11.11 -9.71
CA VAL A 80 10.60 -10.01 -9.14
C VAL A 80 9.23 -10.48 -8.71
N GLY A 81 8.55 -11.25 -9.56
CA GLY A 81 7.18 -11.70 -9.33
C GLY A 81 7.03 -12.68 -8.16
N ILE A 82 8.01 -13.57 -7.95
CA ILE A 82 7.94 -14.62 -6.91
C ILE A 82 7.78 -14.06 -5.49
N PHE A 83 8.17 -12.82 -5.25
CA PHE A 83 7.89 -12.06 -4.04
C PHE A 83 6.41 -12.10 -3.66
N SER A 84 5.51 -11.96 -4.64
CA SER A 84 4.06 -11.93 -4.41
C SER A 84 3.53 -13.24 -3.82
N PHE A 85 4.08 -14.38 -4.20
CA PHE A 85 3.70 -15.67 -3.61
C PHE A 85 4.13 -15.76 -2.14
N GLY A 86 5.37 -15.36 -1.82
CA GLY A 86 5.83 -15.31 -0.43
C GLY A 86 4.94 -14.39 0.42
N TYR A 87 4.60 -13.23 -0.12
CA TYR A 87 3.74 -12.25 0.54
C TYR A 87 2.34 -12.80 0.82
N ILE A 88 1.65 -13.34 -0.20
CA ILE A 88 0.27 -13.85 -0.09
C ILE A 88 0.17 -15.02 0.89
N LEU A 89 1.12 -15.97 0.83
CA LEU A 89 1.11 -17.15 1.69
C LEU A 89 1.25 -16.80 3.18
N PHE A 90 2.01 -15.77 3.50
CA PHE A 90 2.31 -15.39 4.87
C PHE A 90 1.56 -14.16 5.39
N GLU A 91 0.76 -13.50 4.56
CA GLU A 91 -0.03 -12.31 4.95
C GLU A 91 -1.01 -12.64 6.11
N ILE A 92 -1.80 -13.69 5.98
CA ILE A 92 -2.77 -14.09 7.03
C ILE A 92 -2.05 -14.57 8.29
N PRO A 93 -1.10 -15.54 8.25
CA PRO A 93 -0.35 -15.95 9.43
C PRO A 93 0.33 -14.79 10.15
N SER A 94 0.93 -13.85 9.40
CA SER A 94 1.61 -12.69 9.98
C SER A 94 0.64 -11.78 10.74
N ASN A 95 -0.58 -11.56 10.22
CA ASN A 95 -1.57 -10.73 10.90
C ASN A 95 -2.10 -11.38 12.18
N VAL A 96 -2.30 -12.69 12.19
CA VAL A 96 -2.68 -13.43 13.41
C VAL A 96 -1.59 -13.30 14.49
N LEU A 97 -0.33 -13.37 14.09
CA LEU A 97 0.80 -13.19 15.01
C LEU A 97 0.92 -11.74 15.50
N LEU A 98 0.59 -10.76 14.65
CA LEU A 98 0.53 -9.34 15.05
C LEU A 98 -0.52 -9.09 16.14
N GLU A 99 -1.70 -9.69 16.03
CA GLU A 99 -2.74 -9.59 17.08
C GLU A 99 -2.27 -10.23 18.39
N ARG A 100 -1.55 -11.36 18.31
CA ARG A 100 -1.07 -12.10 19.50
C ARG A 100 0.09 -11.40 20.22
N TYR A 101 1.09 -10.91 19.47
CA TYR A 101 2.32 -10.36 20.04
C TYR A 101 2.30 -8.83 20.19
N GLY A 102 1.32 -8.16 19.59
CA GLY A 102 1.20 -6.71 19.56
C GLY A 102 1.92 -6.07 18.38
N ALA A 103 1.40 -4.91 17.96
CA ALA A 103 1.88 -4.21 16.76
C ALA A 103 3.32 -3.72 16.91
N ARG A 104 3.69 -3.22 18.09
CA ARG A 104 5.02 -2.72 18.40
C ARG A 104 6.11 -3.75 18.10
N PHE A 105 5.99 -4.93 18.68
CA PHE A 105 6.96 -6.01 18.51
C PHE A 105 6.92 -6.57 17.10
N TRP A 106 5.71 -6.85 16.58
CA TRP A 106 5.57 -7.57 15.32
C TRP A 106 5.97 -6.74 14.11
N LEU A 107 5.61 -5.45 14.07
CA LEU A 107 6.04 -4.54 12.99
C LEU A 107 7.56 -4.32 13.02
N ALA A 108 8.17 -4.15 14.20
CA ALA A 108 9.62 -4.06 14.31
C ALA A 108 10.31 -5.33 13.81
N ARG A 109 9.79 -6.54 14.16
CA ARG A 109 10.29 -7.83 13.67
C ARG A 109 10.20 -7.92 12.14
N ILE A 110 9.05 -7.52 11.57
CA ILE A 110 8.88 -7.48 10.12
C ILE A 110 9.98 -6.62 9.49
N MET A 111 10.17 -5.41 9.99
CA MET A 111 11.14 -4.44 9.44
C MET A 111 12.59 -4.93 9.50
N ILE A 112 13.02 -5.49 10.62
CA ILE A 112 14.40 -6.00 10.75
C ILE A 112 14.62 -7.20 9.83
N THR A 113 13.66 -8.13 9.75
CA THR A 113 13.81 -9.35 8.94
C THR A 113 13.84 -9.04 7.46
N TRP A 114 12.93 -8.16 6.97
CA TRP A 114 12.95 -7.79 5.57
C TRP A 114 14.18 -6.96 5.19
N GLY A 115 14.60 -5.99 6.04
CA GLY A 115 15.78 -5.19 5.76
C GLY A 115 17.06 -6.02 5.66
N ILE A 116 17.22 -7.05 6.55
CA ILE A 116 18.34 -7.99 6.45
C ILE A 116 18.28 -8.80 5.15
N ILE A 117 17.12 -9.31 4.76
CA ILE A 117 16.95 -10.07 3.51
C ILE A 117 17.19 -9.18 2.30
N SER A 118 16.74 -7.92 2.34
CA SER A 118 17.00 -6.93 1.29
C SER A 118 18.50 -6.70 1.12
N MET A 119 19.24 -6.45 2.21
CA MET A 119 20.69 -6.33 2.15
C MET A 119 21.36 -7.63 1.66
N ALA A 120 20.81 -8.81 2.00
CA ALA A 120 21.35 -10.08 1.53
C ALA A 120 21.23 -10.26 0.01
N MET A 121 20.31 -9.56 -0.66
CA MET A 121 20.23 -9.58 -2.13
C MET A 121 21.50 -9.05 -2.80
N ALA A 122 22.28 -8.21 -2.13
CA ALA A 122 23.60 -7.78 -2.61
C ALA A 122 24.58 -8.95 -2.88
N PHE A 123 24.32 -10.10 -2.30
CA PHE A 123 25.17 -11.30 -2.43
C PHE A 123 24.53 -12.38 -3.32
N ALA A 124 23.50 -12.03 -4.10
CA ALA A 124 22.92 -12.95 -5.06
C ALA A 124 23.94 -13.32 -6.17
N GLN A 125 23.96 -14.60 -6.57
CA GLN A 125 24.93 -15.13 -7.54
C GLN A 125 24.27 -15.57 -8.86
N GLY A 126 22.98 -15.33 -9.02
CA GLY A 126 22.21 -15.71 -10.22
C GLY A 126 20.72 -15.79 -9.94
N VAL A 127 19.96 -16.26 -10.93
CA VAL A 127 18.50 -16.29 -10.88
C VAL A 127 17.94 -17.07 -9.69
N VAL A 128 18.54 -18.20 -9.33
CA VAL A 128 18.03 -19.06 -8.25
C VAL A 128 18.16 -18.38 -6.89
N THR A 129 19.35 -17.88 -6.57
CA THR A 129 19.60 -17.19 -5.29
C THR A 129 18.79 -15.90 -5.18
N LEU A 130 18.70 -15.13 -6.26
CA LEU A 130 17.85 -13.93 -6.30
C LEU A 130 16.38 -14.28 -6.08
N SER A 131 15.86 -15.32 -6.75
CA SER A 131 14.45 -15.74 -6.60
C SER A 131 14.14 -16.23 -5.19
N ILE A 132 15.06 -16.98 -4.56
CA ILE A 132 14.90 -17.44 -3.16
C ILE A 132 14.85 -16.23 -2.23
N LEU A 133 15.78 -15.29 -2.38
CA LEU A 133 15.81 -14.08 -1.54
C LEU A 133 14.58 -13.20 -1.76
N ARG A 134 14.08 -13.06 -2.98
CA ARG A 134 12.82 -12.36 -3.29
C ARG A 134 11.60 -13.04 -2.69
N PHE A 135 11.52 -14.37 -2.74
CA PHE A 135 10.47 -15.11 -2.06
C PHE A 135 10.51 -14.89 -0.55
N LEU A 136 11.70 -15.03 0.07
CA LEU A 136 11.91 -14.81 1.51
C LEU A 136 11.62 -13.36 1.90
N LEU A 137 11.95 -12.38 1.05
CA LEU A 137 11.59 -10.98 1.25
C LEU A 137 10.07 -10.80 1.31
N GLY A 138 9.33 -11.45 0.39
CA GLY A 138 7.87 -11.47 0.43
C GLY A 138 7.32 -12.07 1.73
N VAL A 139 7.87 -13.19 2.19
CA VAL A 139 7.52 -13.81 3.48
C VAL A 139 7.81 -12.87 4.65
N ALA A 140 8.96 -12.22 4.66
CA ALA A 140 9.38 -11.33 5.75
C ALA A 140 8.54 -10.07 5.84
N GLU A 141 8.18 -9.47 4.69
CA GLU A 141 7.40 -8.24 4.59
C GLU A 141 5.90 -8.49 4.75
N ALA A 142 5.45 -9.74 4.60
CA ALA A 142 4.05 -10.11 4.70
C ALA A 142 3.43 -9.64 6.03
N GLY A 143 2.27 -9.01 5.93
CA GLY A 143 1.55 -8.49 7.08
C GLY A 143 1.92 -7.06 7.49
N LEU A 144 2.91 -6.40 6.86
CA LEU A 144 3.23 -5.00 7.19
C LEU A 144 2.06 -4.06 6.87
N ALA A 145 1.61 -4.06 5.62
CA ALA A 145 0.55 -3.15 5.18
C ALA A 145 -0.78 -3.40 5.92
N PRO A 146 -1.34 -4.63 5.95
CA PRO A 146 -2.55 -4.89 6.72
C PRO A 146 -2.33 -4.72 8.23
N GLY A 147 -1.15 -4.99 8.75
CA GLY A 147 -0.80 -4.74 10.16
C GLY A 147 -0.80 -3.26 10.52
N ILE A 148 -0.31 -2.39 9.64
CA ILE A 148 -0.41 -0.94 9.81
C ILE A 148 -1.88 -0.49 9.76
N VAL A 149 -2.67 -1.00 8.80
CA VAL A 149 -4.10 -0.70 8.71
C VAL A 149 -4.82 -1.11 10.00
N PHE A 150 -4.59 -2.32 10.50
CA PHE A 150 -5.12 -2.78 11.78
C PHE A 150 -4.69 -1.87 12.94
N TYR A 151 -3.43 -1.51 13.02
CA TYR A 151 -2.90 -0.59 14.02
C TYR A 151 -3.61 0.77 13.99
N LEU A 152 -3.78 1.34 12.79
CA LEU A 152 -4.48 2.62 12.61
C LEU A 152 -5.94 2.56 13.05
N THR A 153 -6.65 1.45 12.79
CA THR A 153 -8.03 1.28 13.26
C THR A 153 -8.14 1.10 14.78
N THR A 154 -7.08 0.62 15.42
CA THR A 154 -6.98 0.53 16.89
C THR A 154 -6.77 1.91 17.54
N TRP A 155 -6.11 2.83 16.81
CA TRP A 155 -5.78 4.16 17.32
C TRP A 155 -6.77 5.25 16.92
N PHE A 156 -7.43 5.16 15.79
CA PHE A 156 -8.23 6.27 15.27
C PHE A 156 -9.69 5.89 15.07
N PRO A 157 -10.64 6.77 15.53
CA PRO A 157 -12.06 6.55 15.30
C PRO A 157 -12.39 6.70 13.81
N LYS A 158 -13.50 6.07 13.35
CA LYS A 158 -13.93 6.02 11.95
C LYS A 158 -13.92 7.37 11.23
N LYS A 159 -14.31 8.44 11.92
CA LYS A 159 -14.33 9.81 11.38
C LYS A 159 -12.95 10.31 10.97
N GLU A 160 -11.89 9.80 11.59
CA GLU A 160 -10.51 10.23 11.36
C GLU A 160 -9.76 9.29 10.40
N LEU A 161 -10.24 8.04 10.22
CA LEU A 161 -9.54 7.02 9.43
C LEU A 161 -9.29 7.44 7.99
N ALA A 162 -10.26 8.10 7.33
CA ALA A 162 -10.08 8.54 5.95
C ALA A 162 -8.88 9.48 5.79
N LYS A 163 -8.72 10.45 6.71
CA LYS A 163 -7.58 11.38 6.72
C LYS A 163 -6.26 10.67 7.01
N VAL A 164 -6.29 9.74 7.96
CA VAL A 164 -5.11 8.96 8.39
C VAL A 164 -4.64 8.04 7.27
N PHE A 165 -5.56 7.34 6.60
CA PHE A 165 -5.24 6.51 5.43
C PHE A 165 -4.74 7.33 4.24
N SER A 166 -5.29 8.52 4.00
CA SER A 166 -4.78 9.40 2.94
C SER A 166 -3.31 9.76 3.15
N ILE A 167 -2.92 10.08 4.39
CA ILE A 167 -1.50 10.36 4.73
C ILE A 167 -0.66 9.09 4.53
N TYR A 168 -1.14 7.94 4.97
CA TYR A 168 -0.45 6.66 4.83
C TYR A 168 -0.18 6.31 3.37
N TYR A 169 -1.20 6.42 2.48
CA TYR A 169 -1.06 6.09 1.07
C TYR A 169 -0.18 7.07 0.27
N LEU A 170 0.07 8.29 0.76
CA LEU A 170 1.07 9.19 0.17
C LEU A 170 2.48 8.60 0.18
N GLY A 171 2.75 7.60 1.02
CA GLY A 171 4.03 6.89 1.03
C GLY A 171 4.39 6.25 -0.31
N VAL A 172 3.41 5.82 -1.10
CA VAL A 172 3.66 5.16 -2.41
C VAL A 172 4.34 6.09 -3.42
N PRO A 173 3.73 7.21 -3.83
CA PRO A 173 4.38 8.12 -4.78
C PRO A 173 5.64 8.78 -4.17
N LEU A 174 5.65 9.10 -2.88
CA LEU A 174 6.80 9.69 -2.21
C LEU A 174 8.02 8.74 -2.23
N ALA A 175 7.79 7.43 -2.07
CA ALA A 175 8.86 6.45 -2.16
C ALA A 175 9.56 6.49 -3.52
N ALA A 176 8.79 6.47 -4.61
CA ALA A 176 9.36 6.53 -5.96
C ALA A 176 10.06 7.89 -6.24
N ILE A 177 9.48 9.00 -5.77
CA ILE A 177 10.05 10.35 -5.93
C ILE A 177 11.41 10.47 -5.22
N ILE A 178 11.55 9.84 -4.06
CA ILE A 178 12.78 9.91 -3.25
C ILE A 178 13.78 8.84 -3.71
N ALA A 179 13.34 7.60 -3.89
CA ALA A 179 14.23 6.48 -4.18
C ALA A 179 14.84 6.55 -5.57
N ASN A 180 14.05 6.84 -6.62
CA ASN A 180 14.55 6.77 -7.98
C ASN A 180 15.81 7.63 -8.24
N PRO A 181 15.88 8.91 -7.82
CA PRO A 181 17.10 9.70 -7.97
C PRO A 181 18.27 9.16 -7.13
N ILE A 182 18.01 8.70 -5.91
CA ILE A 182 19.03 8.15 -5.01
C ILE A 182 19.58 6.86 -5.59
N SER A 183 18.71 5.95 -6.02
CA SER A 183 19.09 4.68 -6.65
C SER A 183 19.93 4.92 -7.92
N GLY A 184 19.49 5.86 -8.79
CA GLY A 184 20.24 6.22 -9.99
C GLY A 184 21.64 6.78 -9.67
N TYR A 185 21.72 7.67 -8.67
CA TYR A 185 23.00 8.21 -8.21
C TYR A 185 23.94 7.10 -7.68
N ILE A 186 23.42 6.17 -6.90
CA ILE A 186 24.21 5.02 -6.40
C ILE A 186 24.73 4.19 -7.57
N LEU A 187 23.88 3.89 -8.55
CA LEU A 187 24.27 3.08 -9.70
C LEU A 187 25.38 3.70 -10.53
N ASP A 188 25.39 5.01 -10.73
CA ASP A 188 26.42 5.71 -11.51
C ASP A 188 27.73 5.94 -10.73
N ASN A 189 27.70 6.04 -9.39
CA ASN A 189 28.85 6.51 -8.62
C ASN A 189 29.54 5.45 -7.74
N PHE A 190 28.92 4.28 -7.52
CA PHE A 190 29.47 3.25 -6.62
C PHE A 190 30.05 2.03 -7.38
N HIS A 191 30.62 2.27 -8.58
CA HIS A 191 31.25 1.19 -9.33
C HIS A 191 32.54 0.71 -8.66
N ASN A 192 32.63 -0.60 -8.37
CA ASN A 192 33.80 -1.26 -7.76
C ASN A 192 34.28 -0.66 -6.43
N VAL A 193 33.41 0.04 -5.70
CA VAL A 193 33.73 0.55 -4.38
C VAL A 193 33.81 -0.62 -3.40
N GLY A 194 34.94 -0.82 -2.75
CA GLY A 194 35.15 -1.94 -1.81
C GLY A 194 35.04 -3.34 -2.43
N GLY A 195 35.23 -3.44 -3.76
CA GLY A 195 35.11 -4.72 -4.48
C GLY A 195 33.67 -5.15 -4.76
N LEU A 196 32.68 -4.28 -4.52
CA LEU A 196 31.26 -4.51 -4.79
C LEU A 196 30.81 -3.70 -6.01
N GLU A 197 29.89 -4.26 -6.77
CA GLU A 197 29.24 -3.59 -7.88
C GLU A 197 28.17 -2.58 -7.38
N SER A 198 27.79 -1.62 -8.24
CA SER A 198 26.87 -0.56 -7.85
C SER A 198 25.48 -1.06 -7.41
N TRP A 199 24.94 -2.10 -8.07
CA TRP A 199 23.66 -2.71 -7.66
C TRP A 199 23.73 -3.39 -6.29
N GLN A 200 24.90 -3.90 -5.86
CA GLN A 200 25.09 -4.45 -4.53
C GLN A 200 25.02 -3.35 -3.47
N TRP A 201 25.67 -2.22 -3.73
CA TRP A 201 25.59 -1.05 -2.87
C TRP A 201 24.16 -0.51 -2.76
N LEU A 202 23.38 -0.56 -3.83
CA LEU A 202 21.97 -0.16 -3.80
C LEU A 202 21.19 -0.96 -2.75
N PHE A 203 21.28 -2.28 -2.79
CA PHE A 203 20.61 -3.13 -1.79
C PHE A 203 21.13 -2.93 -0.37
N LEU A 204 22.42 -2.70 -0.19
CA LEU A 204 22.99 -2.45 1.13
C LEU A 204 22.53 -1.09 1.70
N ILE A 205 22.58 -0.03 0.89
CA ILE A 205 22.23 1.32 1.33
C ILE A 205 20.72 1.46 1.58
N GLU A 206 19.89 0.92 0.70
CA GLU A 206 18.43 1.04 0.82
C GLU A 206 17.80 0.00 1.77
N GLY A 207 18.45 -1.15 1.98
CA GLY A 207 18.02 -2.16 2.95
C GLY A 207 18.42 -1.85 4.40
N CYS A 208 19.39 -0.97 4.63
CA CYS A 208 19.86 -0.59 5.97
C CYS A 208 18.83 0.27 6.75
N PRO A 209 18.18 1.32 6.18
CA PRO A 209 17.23 2.16 6.89
C PRO A 209 16.06 1.42 7.54
N PRO A 210 15.42 0.40 6.95
CA PRO A 210 14.41 -0.39 7.64
C PRO A 210 14.92 -1.06 8.92
N VAL A 211 16.16 -1.57 8.91
CA VAL A 211 16.76 -2.20 10.10
C VAL A 211 16.96 -1.17 11.22
N ILE A 212 17.48 0.01 10.89
CA ILE A 212 17.65 1.11 11.86
C ILE A 212 16.29 1.56 12.39
N LEU A 213 15.32 1.78 11.49
CA LEU A 213 13.99 2.25 11.87
C LEU A 213 13.24 1.21 12.71
N SER A 214 13.52 -0.10 12.55
CA SER A 214 12.92 -1.16 13.37
C SER A 214 13.19 -0.96 14.86
N VAL A 215 14.40 -0.52 15.22
CA VAL A 215 14.76 -0.21 16.60
C VAL A 215 13.95 0.98 17.11
N ILE A 216 13.81 2.03 16.30
CA ILE A 216 12.99 3.21 16.66
C ILE A 216 11.52 2.78 16.81
N VAL A 217 10.98 1.96 15.91
CA VAL A 217 9.62 1.42 16.01
C VAL A 217 9.45 0.63 17.30
N PHE A 218 10.39 -0.26 17.61
CA PHE A 218 10.34 -1.05 18.83
C PHE A 218 10.38 -0.20 20.10
N LEU A 219 11.14 0.89 20.12
CA LEU A 219 11.26 1.75 21.30
C LEU A 219 10.11 2.76 21.44
N TYR A 220 9.61 3.27 20.31
CA TYR A 220 8.73 4.45 20.29
C TYR A 220 7.26 4.12 20.06
N LEU A 221 6.94 3.05 19.32
CA LEU A 221 5.56 2.67 19.01
C LEU A 221 4.84 2.15 20.26
N THR A 222 3.59 2.54 20.43
CA THR A 222 2.74 2.07 21.53
C THR A 222 1.60 1.22 20.97
N ASP A 223 1.34 0.02 21.52
CA ASP A 223 0.37 -0.92 20.97
C ASP A 223 -1.07 -0.40 20.97
N LYS A 224 -1.49 0.22 22.06
CA LYS A 224 -2.89 0.64 22.27
C LYS A 224 -2.95 1.98 23.00
N PRO A 225 -4.02 2.78 22.81
CA PRO A 225 -4.22 4.03 23.55
C PRO A 225 -4.16 3.85 25.06
N SER A 226 -4.64 2.72 25.61
CA SER A 226 -4.60 2.39 27.04
C SER A 226 -3.17 2.32 27.62
N LYS A 227 -2.18 1.97 26.78
CA LYS A 227 -0.77 1.87 27.20
C LYS A 227 0.03 3.13 26.89
N ALA A 228 -0.60 4.22 26.43
CA ALA A 228 0.06 5.46 26.04
C ALA A 228 0.49 6.28 27.25
N SER A 229 1.73 6.10 27.74
CA SER A 229 2.32 6.83 28.85
C SER A 229 2.53 8.33 28.56
N TRP A 230 2.57 8.70 27.28
CA TRP A 230 2.73 10.09 26.81
C TRP A 230 1.42 10.89 26.75
N LEU A 231 0.26 10.26 27.01
CA LEU A 231 -1.01 10.92 27.26
C LEU A 231 -1.22 11.13 28.76
N LYS A 232 -1.82 12.27 29.13
CA LYS A 232 -2.27 12.49 30.50
C LYS A 232 -3.34 11.47 30.88
N PRO A 233 -3.49 11.08 32.15
CA PRO A 233 -4.52 10.09 32.56
C PRO A 233 -5.92 10.44 32.07
N GLU A 234 -6.33 11.70 32.19
CA GLU A 234 -7.65 12.21 31.75
C GLU A 234 -7.82 12.12 30.23
N GLU A 235 -6.78 12.51 29.46
CA GLU A 235 -6.80 12.39 27.99
C GLU A 235 -6.88 10.92 27.55
N ARG A 236 -6.17 10.04 28.26
CA ARG A 236 -6.16 8.59 27.97
C ARG A 236 -7.53 7.99 28.22
N GLN A 237 -8.19 8.32 29.34
CA GLN A 237 -9.53 7.85 29.65
C GLN A 237 -10.56 8.35 28.63
N ALA A 238 -10.56 9.68 28.35
CA ALA A 238 -11.47 10.28 27.36
C ALA A 238 -11.29 9.66 25.97
N TYR A 239 -10.05 9.29 25.62
CA TYR A 239 -9.74 8.64 24.35
C TYR A 239 -10.26 7.21 24.29
N GLN A 240 -10.10 6.44 25.38
CA GLN A 240 -10.63 5.07 25.48
C GLN A 240 -12.15 5.05 25.37
N ASP A 241 -12.84 5.91 26.13
CA ASP A 241 -14.30 6.03 26.11
C ASP A 241 -14.83 6.36 24.71
N LEU A 242 -14.09 7.22 23.96
CA LEU A 242 -14.44 7.52 22.58
C LEU A 242 -14.28 6.30 21.66
N MET A 243 -13.16 5.56 21.78
CA MET A 243 -12.89 4.38 20.97
C MET A 243 -13.86 3.24 21.26
N GLU A 244 -14.22 3.02 22.52
CA GLU A 244 -15.23 2.01 22.92
C GLU A 244 -16.60 2.34 22.33
N LYS A 245 -17.05 3.60 22.38
CA LYS A 245 -18.30 4.04 21.77
C LYS A 245 -18.31 3.81 20.26
N ASP A 246 -17.19 4.09 19.58
CA ASP A 246 -17.06 3.89 18.12
C ASP A 246 -17.07 2.39 17.76
N GLN A 247 -16.47 1.53 18.59
CA GLN A 247 -16.47 0.07 18.43
C GLN A 247 -17.86 -0.54 18.67
N HIS A 248 -18.56 -0.15 19.74
CA HIS A 248 -19.92 -0.64 20.02
C HIS A 248 -20.90 -0.34 18.89
N ALA A 249 -20.79 0.83 18.26
CA ALA A 249 -21.56 1.18 17.07
C ALA A 249 -21.28 0.26 15.86
N THR A 250 -20.16 -0.49 15.87
CA THR A 250 -19.74 -1.39 14.80
C THR A 250 -20.19 -2.84 15.00
N LEU A 251 -20.23 -3.32 16.25
CA LEU A 251 -20.58 -4.71 16.59
C LEU A 251 -22.02 -5.08 16.27
N SER A 252 -22.91 -4.10 16.10
CA SER A 252 -24.31 -4.31 15.70
C SER A 252 -24.48 -4.77 14.24
N VAL A 253 -23.42 -4.77 13.43
CA VAL A 253 -23.45 -5.22 12.04
C VAL A 253 -22.94 -6.67 11.97
N GLY A 254 -23.87 -7.63 11.98
CA GLY A 254 -23.57 -9.06 11.99
C GLY A 254 -22.65 -9.51 10.84
N HIS A 255 -21.80 -10.50 11.14
CA HIS A 255 -20.88 -11.11 10.18
C HIS A 255 -21.66 -12.01 9.21
N SER A 256 -21.63 -11.72 7.92
CA SER A 256 -22.00 -12.69 6.89
C SER A 256 -20.89 -13.73 6.76
N GLY A 257 -21.24 -15.01 6.66
CA GLY A 257 -20.26 -16.08 6.61
C GLY A 257 -19.37 -16.00 5.36
N PHE A 258 -18.09 -16.33 5.51
CA PHE A 258 -17.09 -16.41 4.40
C PHE A 258 -17.62 -17.21 3.19
N ARG A 259 -18.44 -18.23 3.43
CA ARG A 259 -19.09 -19.03 2.37
C ARG A 259 -20.04 -18.23 1.47
N GLU A 260 -20.73 -17.24 1.97
CA GLU A 260 -21.65 -16.40 1.17
C GLU A 260 -20.86 -15.50 0.21
N MET A 261 -19.71 -15.01 0.63
CA MET A 261 -18.86 -14.14 -0.17
C MET A 261 -18.18 -14.87 -1.34
N ILE A 262 -17.73 -16.12 -1.13
CA ILE A 262 -17.18 -16.95 -2.21
C ILE A 262 -18.23 -17.20 -3.30
N LYS A 263 -19.51 -17.23 -2.94
CA LYS A 263 -20.62 -17.44 -3.90
C LYS A 263 -21.04 -16.15 -4.62
N ASP A 264 -20.67 -14.98 -4.11
CA ASP A 264 -21.04 -13.71 -4.76
C ASP A 264 -20.17 -13.45 -5.99
N ARG A 265 -20.78 -13.58 -7.17
CA ARG A 265 -20.13 -13.32 -8.47
C ARG A 265 -19.44 -11.94 -8.53
N ARG A 266 -19.98 -10.94 -7.81
CA ARG A 266 -19.44 -9.58 -7.80
C ARG A 266 -18.05 -9.53 -7.16
N VAL A 267 -17.81 -10.33 -6.13
CA VAL A 267 -16.49 -10.45 -5.47
C VAL A 267 -15.45 -10.96 -6.46
N TRP A 268 -15.78 -11.96 -7.26
CA TRP A 268 -14.88 -12.50 -8.29
C TRP A 268 -14.62 -11.51 -9.42
N ILE A 269 -15.65 -10.78 -9.88
CA ILE A 269 -15.49 -9.76 -10.93
C ILE A 269 -14.59 -8.62 -10.40
N LEU A 270 -14.81 -8.14 -9.17
CA LEU A 270 -13.97 -7.13 -8.54
C LEU A 270 -12.54 -7.65 -8.32
N GLY A 271 -12.39 -8.90 -7.87
CA GLY A 271 -11.09 -9.54 -7.71
C GLY A 271 -10.31 -9.63 -9.02
N MET A 272 -10.98 -10.05 -10.11
CA MET A 272 -10.36 -10.09 -11.44
C MET A 272 -10.06 -8.71 -12.01
N ALA A 273 -10.93 -7.72 -11.79
CA ALA A 273 -10.64 -6.33 -12.17
C ALA A 273 -9.39 -5.81 -11.42
N TYR A 274 -9.27 -6.10 -10.14
CA TYR A 274 -8.09 -5.72 -9.36
C TYR A 274 -6.84 -6.49 -9.79
N PHE A 275 -6.95 -7.78 -10.12
CA PHE A 275 -5.87 -8.57 -10.69
C PHE A 275 -5.25 -7.92 -11.94
N PHE A 276 -6.08 -7.52 -12.90
CA PHE A 276 -5.58 -6.84 -14.10
C PHE A 276 -5.00 -5.45 -13.81
N THR A 277 -5.56 -4.73 -12.84
CA THR A 277 -5.00 -3.45 -12.38
C THR A 277 -3.61 -3.66 -11.77
N VAL A 278 -3.44 -4.68 -10.91
CA VAL A 278 -2.16 -4.98 -10.24
C VAL A 278 -1.11 -5.48 -11.24
N ILE A 279 -1.50 -6.23 -12.28
CA ILE A 279 -0.59 -6.58 -13.39
C ILE A 279 0.03 -5.32 -14.00
N GLY A 280 -0.80 -4.32 -14.33
CA GLY A 280 -0.31 -3.07 -14.90
C GLY A 280 0.58 -2.30 -13.91
N LEU A 281 0.14 -2.20 -12.65
CA LEU A 281 0.86 -1.50 -11.59
C LEU A 281 2.27 -2.08 -11.36
N THR A 282 2.37 -3.39 -11.20
CA THR A 282 3.65 -4.05 -10.93
C THR A 282 4.51 -4.18 -12.19
N GLY A 283 3.89 -4.42 -13.35
CA GLY A 283 4.58 -4.39 -14.63
C GLY A 283 5.22 -3.02 -14.89
N LEU A 284 4.47 -1.93 -14.73
CA LEU A 284 5.03 -0.58 -14.88
C LEU A 284 6.10 -0.28 -13.82
N GLY A 285 5.79 -0.53 -12.54
CA GLY A 285 6.66 -0.14 -11.43
C GLY A 285 8.05 -0.77 -11.51
N PHE A 286 8.15 -2.06 -11.85
CA PHE A 286 9.43 -2.76 -11.91
C PHE A 286 10.17 -2.59 -13.23
N TRP A 287 9.46 -2.37 -14.34
CA TRP A 287 10.07 -2.24 -15.67
C TRP A 287 10.28 -0.80 -16.11
N MET A 288 9.73 0.21 -15.43
CA MET A 288 9.86 1.62 -15.80
C MET A 288 11.31 2.06 -15.97
N PRO A 289 12.27 1.73 -15.09
CA PRO A 289 13.67 2.11 -15.30
C PRO A 289 14.23 1.55 -16.60
N GLN A 290 13.94 0.30 -16.95
CA GLN A 290 14.41 -0.34 -18.18
C GLN A 290 13.73 0.26 -19.43
N PHE A 291 12.45 0.66 -19.34
CA PHE A 291 11.77 1.38 -20.43
C PHE A 291 12.37 2.74 -20.69
N ILE A 292 12.90 3.43 -19.68
CA ILE A 292 13.62 4.71 -19.83
C ILE A 292 15.05 4.46 -20.30
N LYS A 293 15.73 3.44 -19.76
CA LYS A 293 17.13 3.10 -20.10
C LYS A 293 17.35 2.75 -21.58
N ARG A 294 16.31 2.31 -22.29
CA ARG A 294 16.40 2.02 -23.75
C ARG A 294 16.81 3.20 -24.60
N PHE A 295 16.82 4.41 -24.03
CA PHE A 295 17.29 5.64 -24.70
C PHE A 295 18.73 6.02 -24.33
N ASP A 296 19.50 5.09 -23.76
CA ASP A 296 20.93 5.20 -23.42
C ASP A 296 21.27 6.33 -22.44
N TYR A 297 20.32 6.72 -21.59
CA TYR A 297 20.58 7.66 -20.51
C TYR A 297 21.45 7.02 -19.41
N SER A 298 22.23 7.85 -18.66
CA SER A 298 22.90 7.41 -17.43
C SER A 298 21.88 6.98 -16.37
N ASP A 299 22.28 6.14 -15.42
CA ASP A 299 21.37 5.61 -14.42
C ASP A 299 20.81 6.71 -13.49
N THR A 300 21.60 7.75 -13.22
CA THR A 300 21.13 8.95 -12.52
C THR A 300 20.01 9.66 -13.30
N VAL A 301 20.17 9.83 -14.60
CA VAL A 301 19.15 10.45 -15.47
C VAL A 301 17.90 9.57 -15.53
N VAL A 302 18.05 8.26 -15.65
CA VAL A 302 16.92 7.31 -15.59
C VAL A 302 16.14 7.47 -14.27
N GLY A 303 16.84 7.55 -13.15
CA GLY A 303 16.21 7.78 -11.84
C GLY A 303 15.46 9.11 -11.75
N MET A 304 16.09 10.21 -12.23
CA MET A 304 15.46 11.54 -12.26
C MET A 304 14.22 11.56 -13.18
N LEU A 305 14.33 11.03 -14.40
CA LEU A 305 13.21 10.95 -15.32
C LEU A 305 12.08 10.05 -14.79
N GLY A 306 12.43 8.94 -14.14
CA GLY A 306 11.46 8.05 -13.50
C GLY A 306 10.66 8.70 -12.36
N THR A 307 11.13 9.82 -11.81
CA THR A 307 10.44 10.60 -10.77
C THR A 307 9.28 11.43 -11.33
N ILE A 308 9.42 11.95 -12.55
CA ILE A 308 8.44 12.86 -13.18
C ILE A 308 7.03 12.24 -13.25
N PRO A 309 6.84 10.98 -13.73
CA PRO A 309 5.54 10.33 -13.74
C PRO A 309 4.87 10.25 -12.38
N TYR A 310 5.63 9.98 -11.32
CA TYR A 310 5.08 9.86 -9.97
C TYR A 310 4.69 11.20 -9.37
N ILE A 311 5.42 12.29 -9.65
CA ILE A 311 5.03 13.65 -9.23
C ILE A 311 3.71 14.03 -9.90
N ALA A 312 3.62 13.89 -11.22
CA ALA A 312 2.41 14.19 -11.98
C ALA A 312 1.22 13.33 -11.51
N GLY A 313 1.47 12.03 -11.33
CA GLY A 313 0.48 11.08 -10.86
C GLY A 313 -0.03 11.41 -9.45
N ALA A 314 0.84 11.78 -8.51
CA ALA A 314 0.45 12.16 -7.15
C ALA A 314 -0.47 13.39 -7.13
N VAL A 315 -0.15 14.43 -7.91
CA VAL A 315 -0.97 15.64 -8.01
C VAL A 315 -2.36 15.32 -8.56
N VAL A 316 -2.41 14.58 -9.68
CA VAL A 316 -3.68 14.23 -10.32
C VAL A 316 -4.48 13.25 -9.45
N MET A 317 -3.85 12.28 -8.79
CA MET A 317 -4.50 11.37 -7.85
C MET A 317 -5.25 12.12 -6.75
N CYS A 318 -4.62 13.11 -6.11
CA CYS A 318 -5.25 13.90 -5.06
C CYS A 318 -6.47 14.68 -5.58
N TRP A 319 -6.33 15.32 -6.75
CA TRP A 319 -7.42 16.05 -7.39
C TRP A 319 -8.57 15.13 -7.79
N TRP A 320 -8.28 14.00 -8.43
CA TRP A 320 -9.25 13.04 -8.91
C TRP A 320 -10.03 12.37 -7.79
N SER A 321 -9.34 11.96 -6.72
CA SER A 321 -9.97 11.37 -5.53
C SER A 321 -10.93 12.38 -4.86
N ASN A 322 -10.50 13.64 -4.71
CA ASN A 322 -11.34 14.70 -4.14
C ASN A 322 -12.57 14.98 -5.03
N HIS A 323 -12.43 14.95 -6.35
CA HIS A 323 -13.54 15.09 -7.29
C HIS A 323 -14.52 13.92 -7.15
N SER A 324 -14.03 12.68 -7.05
CA SER A 324 -14.86 11.50 -6.81
C SER A 324 -15.63 11.59 -5.49
N ASP A 325 -15.00 12.11 -4.43
CA ASP A 325 -15.65 12.30 -3.12
C ASP A 325 -16.76 13.34 -3.17
N LYS A 326 -16.55 14.44 -3.88
CA LYS A 326 -17.56 15.52 -4.04
C LYS A 326 -18.75 15.09 -4.88
N THR A 327 -18.54 14.30 -5.92
CA THR A 327 -19.61 13.84 -6.82
C THR A 327 -20.35 12.61 -6.31
N GLY A 328 -19.73 11.84 -5.40
CA GLY A 328 -20.26 10.55 -4.93
C GLY A 328 -20.25 9.45 -6.00
N GLU A 329 -19.81 9.76 -7.23
CA GLU A 329 -19.70 8.80 -8.32
C GLU A 329 -18.38 8.03 -8.23
N ARG A 330 -18.41 6.70 -8.26
CA ARG A 330 -17.23 5.84 -8.07
C ARG A 330 -16.86 5.04 -9.31
N THR A 331 -17.86 4.63 -10.09
CA THR A 331 -17.65 3.71 -11.21
C THR A 331 -16.85 4.35 -12.33
N TRP A 332 -17.23 5.54 -12.77
CA TRP A 332 -16.52 6.26 -13.83
C TRP A 332 -15.20 6.83 -13.35
N HIS A 333 -15.11 7.16 -12.06
CA HIS A 333 -13.84 7.58 -11.45
C HIS A 333 -12.81 6.45 -11.37
N PHE A 334 -13.22 5.19 -11.51
CA PHE A 334 -12.33 4.07 -11.72
C PHE A 334 -12.08 3.77 -13.21
N ILE A 335 -13.16 3.75 -14.03
CA ILE A 335 -13.07 3.38 -15.44
C ILE A 335 -12.19 4.34 -16.23
N ILE A 336 -12.38 5.65 -16.08
CA ILE A 336 -11.63 6.66 -16.85
C ILE A 336 -10.14 6.59 -16.58
N PRO A 337 -9.64 6.62 -15.31
CA PRO A 337 -8.21 6.48 -15.05
C PRO A 337 -7.64 5.14 -15.52
N SER A 338 -8.40 4.05 -15.43
CA SER A 338 -7.95 2.75 -15.95
C SER A 338 -7.77 2.73 -17.46
N LEU A 339 -8.63 3.44 -18.21
CA LEU A 339 -8.44 3.64 -19.64
C LEU A 339 -7.24 4.54 -19.94
N VAL A 340 -7.06 5.63 -19.19
CA VAL A 340 -5.88 6.50 -19.28
C VAL A 340 -4.60 5.72 -19.01
N PHE A 341 -4.62 4.82 -18.02
CA PHE A 341 -3.52 3.92 -17.71
C PHE A 341 -3.12 3.06 -18.93
N SER A 342 -4.09 2.42 -19.58
CA SER A 342 -3.86 1.60 -20.77
C SER A 342 -3.41 2.43 -21.98
N VAL A 343 -4.05 3.55 -22.26
CA VAL A 343 -3.68 4.44 -23.37
C VAL A 343 -2.26 4.98 -23.22
N GLY A 344 -1.86 5.32 -22.00
CA GLY A 344 -0.48 5.75 -21.70
C GLY A 344 0.55 4.71 -22.11
N PHE A 345 0.29 3.43 -21.89
CA PHE A 345 1.19 2.36 -22.35
C PHE A 345 1.32 2.31 -23.88
N VAL A 346 0.22 2.49 -24.60
CA VAL A 346 0.27 2.53 -26.09
C VAL A 346 1.10 3.71 -26.57
N ILE A 347 0.90 4.91 -25.98
CA ILE A 347 1.67 6.11 -26.33
C ILE A 347 3.16 5.89 -26.05
N ALA A 348 3.49 5.28 -24.89
CA ALA A 348 4.87 4.98 -24.54
C ALA A 348 5.55 3.96 -25.49
N ALA A 349 4.77 3.04 -26.05
CA ALA A 349 5.25 1.96 -26.91
C ALA A 349 5.38 2.35 -28.38
N ILE A 350 4.52 3.25 -28.90
CA ILE A 350 4.39 3.52 -30.33
C ILE A 350 5.54 4.31 -30.91
N SER A 351 6.32 5.01 -30.07
CA SER A 351 7.36 5.95 -30.53
C SER A 351 8.72 5.61 -29.94
N ASP A 352 9.75 5.76 -30.78
CA ASP A 352 11.15 5.72 -30.34
C ASP A 352 11.65 7.10 -29.89
N SER A 353 10.79 8.12 -29.86
CA SER A 353 11.11 9.42 -29.26
C SER A 353 11.09 9.31 -27.72
N PRO A 354 12.21 9.69 -27.05
CA PRO A 354 12.25 9.72 -25.58
C PRO A 354 11.14 10.58 -24.97
N VAL A 355 10.83 11.72 -25.58
CA VAL A 355 9.81 12.67 -25.10
C VAL A 355 8.41 12.05 -25.15
N ILE A 356 8.05 11.43 -26.29
CA ILE A 356 6.72 10.80 -26.45
C ILE A 356 6.60 9.59 -25.52
N SER A 357 7.66 8.79 -25.39
CA SER A 357 7.67 7.66 -24.47
C SER A 357 7.51 8.11 -23.03
N MET A 358 8.22 9.15 -22.60
CA MET A 358 8.09 9.71 -21.25
C MET A 358 6.69 10.32 -21.00
N LEU A 359 6.09 10.98 -22.00
CA LEU A 359 4.70 11.44 -21.91
C LEU A 359 3.75 10.25 -21.73
N GLY A 360 3.91 9.19 -22.50
CA GLY A 360 3.11 7.97 -22.36
C GLY A 360 3.25 7.30 -20.98
N LEU A 361 4.47 7.15 -20.48
CA LEU A 361 4.73 6.63 -19.12
C LEU A 361 4.12 7.53 -18.05
N THR A 362 4.16 8.86 -18.23
CA THR A 362 3.56 9.83 -17.31
C THR A 362 2.04 9.70 -17.31
N ILE A 363 1.40 9.62 -18.47
CA ILE A 363 -0.05 9.42 -18.63
C ILE A 363 -0.47 8.10 -17.99
N SER A 364 0.31 7.05 -18.23
CA SER A 364 0.08 5.72 -17.64
C SER A 364 0.15 5.78 -16.12
N THR A 365 1.16 6.41 -15.54
CA THR A 365 1.32 6.55 -14.09
C THR A 365 0.21 7.40 -13.45
N ILE A 366 -0.24 8.46 -14.13
CA ILE A 366 -1.41 9.26 -13.72
C ILE A 366 -2.66 8.37 -13.62
N GLY A 367 -2.92 7.59 -14.67
CA GLY A 367 -4.04 6.63 -14.68
C GLY A 367 -3.93 5.61 -13.54
N MET A 368 -2.76 5.02 -13.38
CA MET A 368 -2.45 4.04 -12.34
C MET A 368 -2.72 4.57 -10.93
N LEU A 369 -2.10 5.69 -10.57
CA LEU A 369 -2.24 6.27 -9.23
C LEU A 369 -3.66 6.77 -8.95
N SER A 370 -4.40 7.20 -9.97
CA SER A 370 -5.78 7.69 -9.81
C SER A 370 -6.80 6.55 -9.71
N CYS A 371 -6.59 5.40 -10.36
CA CYS A 371 -7.55 4.29 -10.33
C CYS A 371 -7.48 3.49 -9.02
N VAL A 372 -6.31 3.34 -8.37
CA VAL A 372 -6.15 2.49 -7.18
C VAL A 372 -6.97 2.97 -5.97
N PRO A 373 -6.91 4.24 -5.54
CA PRO A 373 -7.73 4.70 -4.42
C PRO A 373 -9.23 4.58 -4.70
N THR A 374 -9.66 4.88 -5.93
CA THR A 374 -11.07 4.79 -6.32
C THR A 374 -11.55 3.34 -6.38
N PHE A 375 -10.66 2.38 -6.74
CA PHE A 375 -10.99 0.96 -6.70
C PHE A 375 -11.46 0.52 -5.30
N TYR A 376 -10.74 0.91 -4.25
CA TYR A 376 -11.08 0.50 -2.88
C TYR A 376 -12.43 1.03 -2.38
N THR A 377 -13.02 2.00 -3.07
CA THR A 377 -14.38 2.49 -2.77
C THR A 377 -15.48 1.67 -3.47
N LEU A 378 -15.16 0.94 -4.56
CA LEU A 378 -16.13 0.17 -5.33
C LEU A 378 -16.78 -0.97 -4.55
N PRO A 379 -16.05 -1.83 -3.80
CA PRO A 379 -16.67 -2.93 -3.06
C PRO A 379 -17.78 -2.47 -2.14
N ALA A 380 -17.62 -1.32 -1.46
CA ALA A 380 -18.65 -0.74 -0.60
C ALA A 380 -19.92 -0.33 -1.35
N SER A 381 -19.83 0.00 -2.65
CA SER A 381 -20.96 0.35 -3.50
C SER A 381 -21.67 -0.86 -4.12
N PHE A 382 -21.00 -2.01 -4.23
CA PHE A 382 -21.52 -3.22 -4.86
C PHE A 382 -21.85 -4.33 -3.89
N LEU A 383 -21.14 -4.43 -2.75
CA LEU A 383 -21.33 -5.44 -1.73
C LEU A 383 -22.22 -4.92 -0.59
N THR A 384 -22.94 -5.80 0.04
CA THR A 384 -23.68 -5.43 1.27
C THR A 384 -22.70 -5.19 2.42
N SER A 385 -23.06 -4.34 3.38
CA SER A 385 -22.24 -4.01 4.54
C SER A 385 -21.76 -5.24 5.33
N ARG A 386 -22.58 -6.31 5.36
CA ARG A 386 -22.24 -7.57 6.03
C ARG A 386 -21.14 -8.39 5.32
N GLY A 387 -21.02 -8.25 3.99
CA GLY A 387 -20.03 -8.97 3.16
C GLY A 387 -18.76 -8.19 2.84
N CYS A 388 -18.70 -6.90 3.19
CA CYS A 388 -17.66 -6.02 2.67
C CYS A 388 -16.26 -6.38 3.15
N ALA A 389 -16.07 -6.67 4.44
CA ALA A 389 -14.72 -6.91 5.00
C ALA A 389 -14.05 -8.18 4.44
N GLY A 390 -14.75 -9.31 4.44
CA GLY A 390 -14.18 -10.54 3.90
C GLY A 390 -14.16 -10.58 2.38
N GLY A 391 -15.12 -9.89 1.71
CA GLY A 391 -15.09 -9.67 0.28
C GLY A 391 -13.85 -8.87 -0.12
N MET A 392 -13.49 -7.84 0.61
CA MET A 392 -12.26 -7.07 0.40
C MET A 392 -10.99 -7.92 0.54
N ALA A 393 -10.92 -8.79 1.56
CA ALA A 393 -9.79 -9.69 1.74
C ALA A 393 -9.62 -10.63 0.54
N LEU A 394 -10.72 -11.23 0.05
CA LEU A 394 -10.68 -12.11 -1.11
C LEU A 394 -10.30 -11.36 -2.40
N ILE A 395 -10.87 -10.17 -2.61
CA ILE A 395 -10.54 -9.29 -3.75
C ILE A 395 -9.05 -8.94 -3.74
N ASN A 396 -8.51 -8.60 -2.56
CA ASN A 396 -7.10 -8.25 -2.39
C ASN A 396 -6.19 -9.47 -2.68
N SER A 397 -6.54 -10.65 -2.17
CA SER A 397 -5.78 -11.87 -2.43
C SER A 397 -5.73 -12.22 -3.92
N ILE A 398 -6.87 -12.15 -4.62
CA ILE A 398 -6.93 -12.37 -6.08
C ILE A 398 -6.08 -11.31 -6.80
N GLY A 399 -6.21 -10.05 -6.43
CA GLY A 399 -5.47 -8.95 -7.03
C GLY A 399 -3.95 -9.11 -6.86
N ASN A 400 -3.49 -9.47 -5.67
CA ASN A 400 -2.07 -9.64 -5.37
C ASN A 400 -1.39 -10.77 -6.19
N ILE A 401 -2.15 -11.75 -6.70
CA ILE A 401 -1.64 -12.73 -7.66
C ILE A 401 -1.16 -12.02 -8.95
N GLY A 402 -1.81 -10.93 -9.35
CA GLY A 402 -1.37 -10.08 -10.45
C GLY A 402 0.04 -9.51 -10.27
N GLY A 403 0.48 -9.37 -9.01
CA GLY A 403 1.83 -8.94 -8.68
C GLY A 403 2.94 -9.87 -9.17
N PHE A 404 2.66 -11.17 -9.32
CA PHE A 404 3.55 -12.11 -9.99
C PHE A 404 3.47 -11.97 -11.51
N PHE A 405 2.26 -11.97 -12.04
CA PHE A 405 2.05 -12.01 -13.49
C PHE A 405 2.51 -10.73 -14.20
N GLY A 406 2.40 -9.55 -13.57
CA GLY A 406 2.81 -8.30 -14.18
C GLY A 406 4.28 -8.31 -14.65
N PRO A 407 5.26 -8.37 -13.75
CA PRO A 407 6.66 -8.37 -14.13
C PRO A 407 7.07 -9.62 -14.94
N PHE A 408 6.50 -10.79 -14.64
CA PHE A 408 6.82 -12.02 -15.36
C PHE A 408 6.39 -11.98 -16.82
N LEU A 409 5.14 -11.58 -17.11
CA LEU A 409 4.62 -11.54 -18.49
C LEU A 409 5.33 -10.48 -19.33
N VAL A 410 5.70 -9.33 -18.74
CA VAL A 410 6.53 -8.34 -19.44
C VAL A 410 7.90 -8.94 -19.78
N GLY A 411 8.57 -9.56 -18.81
CA GLY A 411 9.87 -10.21 -19.03
C GLY A 411 9.83 -11.29 -20.08
N LEU A 412 8.83 -12.19 -20.03
CA LEU A 412 8.60 -13.23 -21.02
C LEU A 412 8.38 -12.65 -22.44
N THR A 413 7.57 -11.59 -22.53
CA THR A 413 7.31 -10.94 -23.83
C THR A 413 8.57 -10.31 -24.41
N ILE A 414 9.39 -9.68 -23.58
CA ILE A 414 10.67 -9.10 -24.02
C ILE A 414 11.63 -10.20 -24.44
N SER A 415 11.72 -11.31 -23.70
CA SER A 415 12.57 -12.46 -24.06
C SER A 415 12.20 -13.10 -25.39
N ILE A 416 10.90 -13.22 -25.68
CA ILE A 416 10.43 -13.82 -26.95
C ILE A 416 10.60 -12.84 -28.13
N THR A 417 10.33 -11.55 -27.92
CA THR A 417 10.22 -10.59 -29.02
C THR A 417 11.48 -9.73 -29.23
N GLY A 418 12.38 -9.71 -28.26
CA GLY A 418 13.58 -8.86 -28.25
C GLY A 418 13.30 -7.35 -28.11
N LYS A 419 12.04 -6.94 -27.89
CA LYS A 419 11.63 -5.53 -27.85
C LYS A 419 10.87 -5.19 -26.58
N SER A 420 11.35 -4.19 -25.84
CA SER A 420 10.70 -3.72 -24.61
C SER A 420 9.33 -3.08 -24.85
N GLN A 421 9.10 -2.50 -26.06
CA GLN A 421 7.80 -1.92 -26.44
C GLN A 421 6.67 -2.95 -26.40
N ASN A 422 6.96 -4.22 -26.75
CA ASN A 422 5.96 -5.27 -26.76
C ASN A 422 5.46 -5.61 -25.35
N GLY A 423 6.30 -5.42 -24.32
CA GLY A 423 5.87 -5.49 -22.92
C GLY A 423 4.83 -4.42 -22.56
N LEU A 424 5.02 -3.18 -23.08
CA LEU A 424 4.06 -2.09 -22.89
C LEU A 424 2.72 -2.36 -23.61
N TYR A 425 2.75 -2.87 -24.84
CA TYR A 425 1.52 -3.28 -25.54
C TYR A 425 0.77 -4.37 -24.79
N LEU A 426 1.49 -5.38 -24.29
CA LEU A 426 0.88 -6.43 -23.48
C LEU A 426 0.19 -5.86 -22.23
N LEU A 427 0.89 -4.99 -21.48
CA LEU A 427 0.32 -4.33 -20.31
C LEU A 427 -0.92 -3.51 -20.66
N SER A 428 -0.89 -2.78 -21.79
CA SER A 428 -2.06 -2.03 -22.26
C SER A 428 -3.28 -2.92 -22.43
N VAL A 429 -3.12 -4.04 -23.16
CA VAL A 429 -4.21 -5.00 -23.40
C VAL A 429 -4.74 -5.59 -22.10
N LEU A 430 -3.84 -6.03 -21.22
CA LEU A 430 -4.24 -6.66 -19.94
C LEU A 430 -4.98 -5.68 -19.02
N VAL A 431 -4.51 -4.44 -18.92
CA VAL A 431 -5.15 -3.41 -18.08
C VAL A 431 -6.56 -3.06 -18.58
N LEU A 432 -6.83 -3.14 -19.90
CA LEU A 432 -8.16 -2.88 -20.46
C LEU A 432 -9.25 -3.84 -19.93
N PHE A 433 -8.90 -5.05 -19.51
CA PHE A 433 -9.87 -5.97 -18.93
C PHE A 433 -10.44 -5.44 -17.61
N SER A 434 -9.67 -4.66 -16.86
CA SER A 434 -10.13 -4.11 -15.58
C SER A 434 -11.34 -3.17 -15.71
N PRO A 435 -11.28 -2.07 -16.46
CA PRO A 435 -12.44 -1.19 -16.66
C PRO A 435 -13.58 -1.88 -17.40
N LEU A 436 -13.30 -2.83 -18.30
CA LEU A 436 -14.32 -3.60 -19.00
C LEU A 436 -15.18 -4.43 -18.02
N LEU A 437 -14.54 -5.15 -17.09
CA LEU A 437 -15.24 -5.95 -16.08
C LEU A 437 -16.12 -5.07 -15.18
N ILE A 438 -15.62 -3.92 -14.74
CA ILE A 438 -16.38 -2.98 -13.91
C ILE A 438 -17.56 -2.38 -14.71
N TYR A 439 -17.35 -2.03 -15.97
CA TYR A 439 -18.41 -1.51 -16.84
C TYR A 439 -19.54 -2.54 -17.03
N LEU A 440 -19.21 -3.79 -17.36
CA LEU A 440 -20.20 -4.85 -17.53
C LEU A 440 -20.99 -5.11 -16.25
N MET A 441 -20.31 -5.12 -15.10
CA MET A 441 -20.95 -5.27 -13.79
C MET A 441 -21.92 -4.12 -13.49
N SER A 442 -21.53 -2.89 -13.78
CA SER A 442 -22.34 -1.69 -13.54
C SER A 442 -23.60 -1.65 -14.42
N ARG A 443 -23.49 -2.08 -15.69
CA ARG A 443 -24.60 -2.16 -16.64
C ARG A 443 -25.65 -3.17 -16.21
N SER A 444 -25.24 -4.34 -15.75
CA SER A 444 -26.14 -5.38 -15.21
C SER A 444 -26.99 -4.85 -14.04
N ARG A 445 -26.45 -3.98 -13.21
CA ARG A 445 -27.19 -3.37 -12.08
C ARG A 445 -28.24 -2.37 -12.54
N ARG A 446 -27.97 -1.57 -13.57
CA ARG A 446 -28.94 -0.61 -14.11
C ARG A 446 -30.17 -1.29 -14.72
N GLN A 447 -29.98 -2.45 -15.35
CA GLN A 447 -31.07 -3.27 -15.91
C GLN A 447 -31.99 -3.83 -14.81
N VAL A 448 -31.43 -4.24 -13.66
CA VAL A 448 -32.23 -4.75 -12.52
C VAL A 448 -32.92 -3.63 -11.74
N ALA A 449 -32.33 -2.42 -11.66
CA ALA A 449 -32.92 -1.27 -10.98
C ALA A 449 -33.98 -0.52 -11.82
N GLY A 450 -33.94 -0.65 -13.12
CA GLY A 450 -34.91 -0.04 -14.06
C GLY A 450 -36.29 -0.72 -14.11
N TRP A 451 -36.51 -1.76 -13.31
CA TRP A 451 -37.79 -2.46 -13.16
C TRP A 451 -38.47 -2.19 -11.82
N ARG A 452 -38.19 -1.05 -11.19
CA ARG A 452 -38.94 -0.55 -10.01
C ARG A 452 -39.39 0.86 -10.22
#